data_94b57fd2e2d4dee96f1e5368226a47dc
#
_entry.id   94b57fd2e2d4dee96f1e5368226a47dc
#
_cell.length_a   1.000
_cell.length_b   1.000
_cell.length_c   1.000
_cell.angle_alpha   90.00
_cell.angle_beta   90.00
_cell.angle_gamma   90.00
#
_symmetry.space_group_name_H-M   'P 1'
#
loop_
_entity.id
_entity.type
_entity.pdbx_description
1 polymer ?
#
loop_
_entity_poly.entity_id
_entity_poly.type
_entity_poly.pdbx_seq_one_letter_code
_entity_poly.pdbx_strand_id
1 'polypeptide(L)'
;MYTSYGEKAVTIKDATGKELTENRIVYEFVDQAFLQAYVKAWKFYAQATEGSDPKKQYLIIEEINRGNCAQIFGDLFQLLDRNGRGFSDYYIHADNDLKRHIYQKFQDNGVTFSEYHQKAIDAVYPKEEESVALRVLSGEILLLPNNLYIWATMNTSDQSLFPIDSAFKRRWDWKYRPIVKGRDEDGKELKWRIAADTKEYDWWSFLEKI
;
A
#
# COMPACT_ATOMS: atom_id res chain seq x y z
N MET A 1 7.30 8.13 -1.35
CA MET A 1 6.36 9.15 -1.87
C MET A 1 7.10 10.00 -2.87
N TYR A 2 6.48 10.27 -4.03
CA TYR A 2 7.10 11.11 -5.04
C TYR A 2 6.45 12.49 -4.97
N THR A 3 7.29 13.52 -4.96
CA THR A 3 6.86 14.90 -5.19
C THR A 3 7.00 15.21 -6.67
N SER A 4 5.96 15.72 -7.30
CA SER A 4 6.09 16.36 -8.61
C SER A 4 6.53 17.80 -8.41
N TYR A 5 7.31 18.33 -9.35
CA TYR A 5 7.60 19.75 -9.40
C TYR A 5 7.03 20.34 -10.70
N GLY A 6 6.59 21.56 -10.62
CA GLY A 6 6.07 22.31 -11.78
C GLY A 6 6.18 23.80 -11.53
N GLU A 7 6.13 24.58 -12.59
CA GLU A 7 6.00 26.03 -12.47
C GLU A 7 4.53 26.38 -12.29
N LYS A 8 4.21 27.11 -11.23
CA LYS A 8 2.88 27.69 -11.03
C LYS A 8 2.99 29.21 -10.90
N ALA A 9 2.09 29.88 -11.56
CA ALA A 9 1.89 31.31 -11.37
C ALA A 9 1.28 31.56 -9.98
N VAL A 10 2.02 32.20 -9.10
CA VAL A 10 1.58 32.56 -7.76
C VAL A 10 1.35 34.05 -7.72
N THR A 11 0.16 34.48 -7.36
CA THR A 11 -0.16 35.89 -7.16
C THR A 11 0.25 36.30 -5.74
N ILE A 12 1.16 37.25 -5.64
CA ILE A 12 1.62 37.85 -4.38
C ILE A 12 1.23 39.31 -4.36
N LYS A 13 1.00 39.87 -3.16
CA LYS A 13 0.79 41.31 -3.00
C LYS A 13 2.09 41.95 -2.52
N ASP A 14 2.50 43.02 -3.21
CA ASP A 14 3.63 43.84 -2.75
C ASP A 14 3.26 44.70 -1.52
N ALA A 15 4.21 45.42 -0.98
CA ALA A 15 3.99 46.30 0.17
C ALA A 15 2.97 47.41 -0.07
N THR A 16 2.61 47.67 -1.33
CA THR A 16 1.59 48.68 -1.72
C THR A 16 0.21 48.04 -1.96
N GLY A 17 0.10 46.71 -1.85
CA GLY A 17 -1.13 45.97 -2.10
C GLY A 17 -1.36 45.63 -3.58
N LYS A 18 -0.42 45.92 -4.46
CA LYS A 18 -0.49 45.61 -5.90
C LYS A 18 -0.22 44.11 -6.10
N GLU A 19 -1.07 43.47 -6.86
CA GLU A 19 -0.90 42.07 -7.22
C GLU A 19 0.20 41.90 -8.28
N LEU A 20 1.15 41.05 -7.98
CA LEU A 20 2.23 40.66 -8.87
C LEU A 20 2.13 39.15 -9.08
N THR A 21 2.23 38.73 -10.34
CA THR A 21 2.28 37.29 -10.67
C THR A 21 3.71 36.89 -10.89
N GLU A 22 4.17 35.90 -10.11
CA GLU A 22 5.52 35.33 -10.19
C GLU A 22 5.42 33.84 -10.43
N ASN A 23 6.22 33.32 -11.36
CA ASN A 23 6.33 31.88 -11.57
C ASN A 23 7.26 31.30 -10.49
N ARG A 24 6.74 30.39 -9.69
CA ARG A 24 7.51 29.68 -8.66
C ARG A 24 7.50 28.18 -8.92
N ILE A 25 8.62 27.56 -8.60
CA ILE A 25 8.69 26.09 -8.54
C ILE A 25 7.89 25.64 -7.34
N VAL A 26 6.87 24.84 -7.58
CA VAL A 26 6.01 24.27 -6.54
C VAL A 26 6.20 22.77 -6.51
N TYR A 27 6.44 22.23 -5.32
CA TYR A 27 6.49 20.80 -5.07
C TYR A 27 5.13 20.32 -4.56
N GLU A 28 4.57 19.32 -5.21
CA GLU A 28 3.29 18.73 -4.79
C GLU A 28 3.46 17.24 -4.52
N PHE A 29 2.80 16.76 -3.46
CA PHE A 29 2.67 15.33 -3.23
C PHE A 29 1.76 14.71 -4.30
N VAL A 30 2.24 13.63 -4.90
CA VAL A 30 1.42 12.81 -5.81
C VAL A 30 1.01 11.54 -5.07
N ASP A 31 -0.30 11.34 -4.97
CA ASP A 31 -0.87 10.15 -4.34
C ASP A 31 -0.52 8.89 -5.15
N GLN A 32 0.41 8.11 -4.65
CA GLN A 32 0.73 6.81 -5.20
C GLN A 32 -0.22 5.72 -4.64
N ALA A 33 -0.21 4.55 -5.26
CA ALA A 33 -1.11 3.45 -4.94
C ALA A 33 -1.14 3.09 -3.43
N PHE A 34 0.00 3.16 -2.74
CA PHE A 34 0.08 2.91 -1.30
C PHE A 34 -0.75 3.92 -0.51
N LEU A 35 -0.57 5.23 -0.75
CA LEU A 35 -1.29 6.25 0.00
C LEU A 35 -2.80 6.21 -0.29
N GLN A 36 -3.18 5.95 -1.54
CA GLN A 36 -4.59 5.78 -1.91
C GLN A 36 -5.21 4.58 -1.17
N ALA A 37 -4.50 3.44 -1.11
CA ALA A 37 -4.96 2.27 -0.39
C ALA A 37 -5.03 2.51 1.12
N TYR A 38 -4.06 3.24 1.67
CA TYR A 38 -3.99 3.61 3.08
C TYR A 38 -5.18 4.47 3.51
N VAL A 39 -5.43 5.57 2.81
CA VAL A 39 -6.56 6.47 3.09
C VAL A 39 -7.90 5.73 2.96
N LYS A 40 -8.03 4.90 1.92
CA LYS A 40 -9.26 4.12 1.69
C LYS A 40 -9.47 3.05 2.75
N ALA A 41 -8.41 2.41 3.25
CA ALA A 41 -8.49 1.45 4.35
C ALA A 41 -9.00 2.13 5.63
N TRP A 42 -8.44 3.27 6.01
CA TRP A 42 -8.90 4.03 7.17
C TRP A 42 -10.33 4.55 7.01
N LYS A 43 -10.72 4.96 5.79
CA LYS A 43 -12.13 5.31 5.50
C LYS A 43 -13.06 4.13 5.76
N PHE A 44 -12.72 2.94 5.29
CA PHE A 44 -13.54 1.75 5.53
C PHE A 44 -13.54 1.34 7.00
N TYR A 45 -12.42 1.53 7.70
CA TYR A 45 -12.34 1.29 9.13
C TYR A 45 -13.29 2.22 9.89
N ALA A 46 -13.25 3.51 9.59
CA ALA A 46 -14.09 4.53 10.20
C ALA A 46 -15.60 4.37 9.91
N GLN A 47 -15.95 3.68 8.83
CA GLN A 47 -17.35 3.39 8.46
C GLN A 47 -17.89 2.11 9.10
N ALA A 48 -17.05 1.30 9.73
CA ALA A 48 -17.50 0.10 10.41
C ALA A 48 -18.30 0.47 11.66
N THR A 49 -19.36 -0.26 11.92
CA THR A 49 -20.15 -0.13 13.15
C THR A 49 -19.61 -1.03 14.24
N GLU A 50 -19.91 -0.73 15.49
CA GLU A 50 -19.54 -1.57 16.62
C GLU A 50 -19.99 -3.02 16.40
N GLY A 51 -19.04 -3.96 16.60
CA GLY A 51 -19.29 -5.39 16.40
C GLY A 51 -19.25 -5.88 14.94
N SER A 52 -18.97 -4.99 13.97
CA SER A 52 -18.79 -5.39 12.57
C SER A 52 -17.32 -5.27 12.14
N ASP A 53 -16.90 -6.18 11.26
CA ASP A 53 -15.57 -6.09 10.64
C ASP A 53 -15.55 -4.98 9.59
N PRO A 54 -14.49 -4.15 9.57
CA PRO A 54 -14.33 -3.15 8.53
C PRO A 54 -14.15 -3.80 7.16
N LYS A 55 -14.67 -3.15 6.12
CA LYS A 55 -14.46 -3.59 4.73
C LYS A 55 -12.98 -3.69 4.43
N LYS A 56 -12.57 -4.82 3.85
CA LYS A 56 -11.17 -5.08 3.47
C LYS A 56 -10.73 -4.19 2.31
N GLN A 57 -9.54 -3.65 2.41
CA GLN A 57 -8.84 -2.94 1.34
C GLN A 57 -7.60 -3.75 0.94
N TYR A 58 -7.37 -3.88 -0.36
CA TYR A 58 -6.22 -4.59 -0.90
C TYR A 58 -5.30 -3.63 -1.65
N LEU A 59 -4.00 -3.81 -1.46
CA LEU A 59 -2.95 -3.26 -2.28
C LEU A 59 -2.22 -4.43 -2.93
N ILE A 60 -2.17 -4.44 -4.26
CA ILE A 60 -1.49 -5.48 -5.03
C ILE A 60 -0.21 -4.88 -5.62
N ILE A 61 0.91 -5.54 -5.38
CA ILE A 61 2.23 -5.16 -5.89
C ILE A 61 2.73 -6.29 -6.78
N GLU A 62 2.79 -6.04 -8.07
CA GLU A 62 3.33 -7.02 -9.01
C GLU A 62 4.85 -6.92 -9.07
N GLU A 63 5.51 -8.09 -9.15
CA GLU A 63 6.95 -8.22 -9.35
C GLU A 63 7.77 -7.39 -8.34
N ILE A 64 7.47 -7.56 -7.07
CA ILE A 64 8.07 -6.77 -5.98
C ILE A 64 9.62 -6.78 -5.97
N ASN A 65 10.23 -7.81 -6.52
CA ASN A 65 11.68 -7.97 -6.62
C ASN A 65 12.32 -7.35 -7.88
N ARG A 66 11.54 -6.65 -8.73
CA ARG A 66 12.11 -5.84 -9.83
C ARG A 66 12.83 -4.59 -9.36
N GLY A 67 12.66 -4.20 -8.12
CA GLY A 67 13.38 -3.08 -7.52
C GLY A 67 13.96 -3.45 -6.17
N ASN A 68 14.84 -2.59 -5.66
CA ASN A 68 15.38 -2.75 -4.31
C ASN A 68 14.27 -2.47 -3.27
N CYS A 69 13.72 -3.53 -2.66
CA CYS A 69 12.63 -3.42 -1.71
C CYS A 69 12.95 -2.49 -0.53
N ALA A 70 14.17 -2.53 -0.01
CA ALA A 70 14.59 -1.67 1.10
C ALA A 70 14.56 -0.19 0.72
N GLN A 71 14.94 0.16 -0.51
CA GLN A 71 14.88 1.54 -0.99
C GLN A 71 13.44 1.98 -1.32
N ILE A 72 12.63 1.09 -1.89
CA ILE A 72 11.26 1.41 -2.29
C ILE A 72 10.36 1.62 -1.07
N PHE A 73 10.45 0.72 -0.09
CA PHE A 73 9.62 0.80 1.11
C PHE A 73 10.18 1.76 2.16
N GLY A 74 11.52 1.91 2.24
CA GLY A 74 12.14 2.74 3.27
C GLY A 74 11.57 2.44 4.65
N ASP A 75 11.20 3.48 5.41
CA ASP A 75 10.63 3.33 6.75
C ASP A 75 9.25 2.65 6.77
N LEU A 76 8.50 2.69 5.65
CA LEU A 76 7.21 1.97 5.52
C LEU A 76 7.35 0.47 5.76
N PHE A 77 8.56 -0.05 5.61
CA PHE A 77 8.88 -1.44 5.86
C PHE A 77 8.52 -1.91 7.27
N GLN A 78 8.70 -1.05 8.28
CA GLN A 78 8.37 -1.37 9.67
C GLN A 78 6.87 -1.56 9.89
N LEU A 79 6.04 -0.91 9.08
CA LEU A 79 4.59 -1.02 9.18
C LEU A 79 4.05 -2.40 8.79
N LEU A 80 4.85 -3.22 8.10
CA LEU A 80 4.47 -4.58 7.70
C LEU A 80 4.51 -5.58 8.85
N ASP A 81 5.22 -5.29 9.95
CA ASP A 81 5.14 -6.09 11.17
C ASP A 81 3.75 -5.86 11.79
N ARG A 82 2.95 -6.94 11.91
CA ARG A 82 1.57 -6.89 12.39
C ARG A 82 1.44 -7.52 13.76
N ASN A 83 0.70 -6.87 14.65
CA ASN A 83 0.34 -7.43 15.95
C ASN A 83 -0.82 -8.42 15.87
N GLY A 84 -1.14 -9.06 16.99
CA GLY A 84 -2.21 -10.07 17.05
C GLY A 84 -3.61 -9.57 16.72
N ARG A 85 -3.83 -8.24 16.64
CA ARG A 85 -5.09 -7.61 16.21
C ARG A 85 -5.06 -7.15 14.75
N GLY A 86 -3.95 -7.40 14.03
CA GLY A 86 -3.79 -7.09 12.61
C GLY A 86 -3.38 -5.65 12.30
N PHE A 87 -3.16 -4.78 13.28
CA PHE A 87 -2.57 -3.46 13.09
C PHE A 87 -1.05 -3.56 12.98
N SER A 88 -0.38 -2.55 12.43
CA SER A 88 1.08 -2.47 12.53
C SER A 88 1.52 -2.53 13.98
N ASP A 89 2.56 -3.31 14.27
CA ASP A 89 3.12 -3.42 15.63
C ASP A 89 3.84 -2.13 16.04
N TYR A 90 4.40 -1.45 15.04
CA TYR A 90 5.07 -0.16 15.18
C TYR A 90 4.43 0.87 14.25
N TYR A 91 4.49 2.14 14.63
CA TYR A 91 4.14 3.26 13.76
C TYR A 91 5.42 4.00 13.34
N ILE A 92 5.32 4.81 12.30
CA ILE A 92 6.37 5.74 11.88
C ILE A 92 5.86 7.16 11.98
N HIS A 93 6.76 8.08 12.31
CA HIS A 93 6.44 9.51 12.33
C HIS A 93 6.46 10.08 10.90
N ALA A 94 5.47 10.87 10.59
CA ALA A 94 5.44 11.63 9.35
C ALA A 94 6.26 12.92 9.50
N ASP A 95 6.97 13.33 8.45
CA ASP A 95 7.46 14.68 8.36
C ASP A 95 6.30 15.69 8.23
N ASN A 96 6.59 16.98 8.38
CA ASN A 96 5.55 18.02 8.39
C ASN A 96 4.74 18.09 7.09
N ASP A 97 5.35 17.81 5.95
CA ASP A 97 4.68 17.88 4.66
C ASP A 97 3.77 16.68 4.47
N LEU A 98 4.26 15.48 4.81
CA LEU A 98 3.48 14.25 4.78
C LEU A 98 2.32 14.31 5.78
N LYS A 99 2.56 14.77 7.02
CA LYS A 99 1.53 14.99 8.04
C LYS A 99 0.39 15.84 7.49
N ARG A 100 0.71 17.02 6.93
CA ARG A 100 -0.28 17.95 6.36
C ARG A 100 -1.05 17.29 5.21
N HIS A 101 -0.34 16.58 4.35
CA HIS A 101 -0.95 15.92 3.20
C HIS A 101 -1.92 14.79 3.61
N ILE A 102 -1.53 13.92 4.54
CA ILE A 102 -2.39 12.85 5.07
C ILE A 102 -3.61 13.44 5.76
N TYR A 103 -3.41 14.45 6.63
CA TYR A 103 -4.51 15.12 7.29
C TYR A 103 -5.54 15.66 6.29
N GLN A 104 -5.09 16.37 5.25
CA GLN A 104 -5.96 16.88 4.21
C GLN A 104 -6.70 15.76 3.48
N LYS A 105 -6.02 14.67 3.14
CA LYS A 105 -6.64 13.50 2.51
C LYS A 105 -7.70 12.84 3.38
N PHE A 106 -7.49 12.77 4.68
CA PHE A 106 -8.49 12.26 5.61
C PHE A 106 -9.72 13.18 5.65
N GLN A 107 -9.52 14.50 5.72
CA GLN A 107 -10.62 15.46 5.66
C GLN A 107 -11.41 15.35 4.35
N ASP A 108 -10.74 15.35 3.19
CA ASP A 108 -11.36 15.25 1.86
C ASP A 108 -12.17 13.94 1.68
N ASN A 109 -11.77 12.88 2.38
CA ASN A 109 -12.43 11.58 2.33
C ASN A 109 -13.43 11.34 3.47
N GLY A 110 -13.61 12.29 4.37
CA GLY A 110 -14.52 12.18 5.52
C GLY A 110 -14.09 11.08 6.52
N VAL A 111 -12.78 10.89 6.70
CA VAL A 111 -12.26 9.93 7.68
C VAL A 111 -12.34 10.56 9.07
N THR A 112 -13.22 10.03 9.90
CA THR A 112 -13.40 10.46 11.29
C THR A 112 -13.57 9.23 12.18
N PHE A 113 -13.01 9.24 13.38
CA PHE A 113 -13.15 8.14 14.32
C PHE A 113 -14.19 8.48 15.40
N SER A 114 -15.20 7.63 15.56
CA SER A 114 -16.09 7.67 16.71
C SER A 114 -15.33 7.31 17.98
N GLU A 115 -15.91 7.58 19.14
CA GLU A 115 -15.34 7.17 20.41
C GLU A 115 -15.03 5.68 20.51
N TYR A 116 -15.88 4.85 19.90
CA TYR A 116 -15.65 3.41 19.77
C TYR A 116 -14.37 3.10 19.00
N HIS A 117 -14.17 3.71 17.83
CA HIS A 117 -12.96 3.51 17.02
C HIS A 117 -11.69 3.98 17.75
N GLN A 118 -11.75 5.13 18.41
CA GLN A 118 -10.62 5.65 19.17
C GLN A 118 -10.23 4.69 20.29
N LYS A 119 -11.18 4.26 21.10
CA LYS A 119 -10.94 3.28 22.17
C LYS A 119 -10.40 1.94 21.62
N ALA A 120 -10.94 1.48 20.50
CA ALA A 120 -10.50 0.22 19.89
C ALA A 120 -9.05 0.28 19.39
N ILE A 121 -8.64 1.40 18.79
CA ILE A 121 -7.27 1.63 18.31
C ILE A 121 -6.34 1.80 19.52
N ASP A 122 -6.66 2.68 20.47
CA ASP A 122 -5.81 2.99 21.62
C ASP A 122 -5.57 1.76 22.50
N ALA A 123 -6.58 0.88 22.64
CA ALA A 123 -6.44 -0.38 23.35
C ALA A 123 -5.46 -1.39 22.69
N VAL A 124 -5.04 -1.15 21.46
CA VAL A 124 -3.99 -1.93 20.80
C VAL A 124 -2.59 -1.51 21.30
N TYR A 125 -2.45 -0.26 21.73
CA TYR A 125 -1.18 0.37 22.13
C TYR A 125 -1.20 0.86 23.58
N PRO A 126 -1.35 -0.03 24.56
CA PRO A 126 -1.60 0.36 25.96
C PRO A 126 -0.40 1.04 26.64
N LYS A 127 0.75 1.11 25.99
CA LYS A 127 1.95 1.79 26.51
C LYS A 127 2.08 3.23 26.05
N GLU A 128 1.24 3.66 25.12
CA GLU A 128 1.24 5.03 24.64
C GLU A 128 0.45 5.92 25.57
N GLU A 129 1.03 7.06 25.95
CA GLU A 129 0.39 8.05 26.83
C GLU A 129 -0.64 8.90 26.08
N GLU A 130 -0.39 9.13 24.79
CA GLU A 130 -1.26 9.89 23.89
C GLU A 130 -2.12 8.97 23.02
N SER A 131 -3.30 9.43 22.64
CA SER A 131 -4.18 8.67 21.75
C SER A 131 -3.53 8.42 20.38
N VAL A 132 -3.24 7.16 20.10
CA VAL A 132 -2.73 6.71 18.81
C VAL A 132 -3.76 6.99 17.71
N ALA A 133 -5.04 6.82 17.99
CA ALA A 133 -6.12 7.10 17.05
C ALA A 133 -6.12 8.57 16.60
N LEU A 134 -5.95 9.51 17.51
CA LEU A 134 -5.92 10.95 17.19
C LEU A 134 -4.64 11.33 16.44
N ARG A 135 -3.52 10.72 16.78
CA ARG A 135 -2.25 10.94 16.07
C ARG A 135 -2.30 10.40 14.64
N VAL A 136 -2.99 9.28 14.40
CA VAL A 136 -3.27 8.79 13.03
C VAL A 136 -4.15 9.79 12.28
N LEU A 137 -5.26 10.25 12.86
CA LEU A 137 -6.17 11.21 12.24
C LEU A 137 -5.50 12.54 11.88
N SER A 138 -4.58 13.01 12.75
CA SER A 138 -3.82 14.22 12.48
C SER A 138 -2.72 14.04 11.42
N GLY A 139 -2.49 12.81 10.95
CA GLY A 139 -1.41 12.46 10.03
C GLY A 139 -0.01 12.47 10.66
N GLU A 140 0.09 12.61 12.01
CA GLU A 140 1.37 12.67 12.71
C GLU A 140 2.13 11.36 12.62
N ILE A 141 1.40 10.26 12.71
CA ILE A 141 1.95 8.91 12.56
C ILE A 141 1.26 8.15 11.47
N LEU A 142 2.03 7.27 10.82
CA LEU A 142 1.48 6.26 9.91
C LEU A 142 1.43 4.93 10.64
N LEU A 143 0.29 4.28 10.51
CA LEU A 143 -0.04 3.01 11.12
C LEU A 143 -0.99 2.26 10.18
N LEU A 144 -0.68 1.05 9.78
CA LEU A 144 -1.58 0.30 8.89
C LEU A 144 -2.75 -0.29 9.70
N PRO A 145 -3.99 -0.03 9.30
CA PRO A 145 -5.15 -0.63 9.93
C PRO A 145 -5.28 -2.12 9.62
N ASN A 146 -6.02 -2.84 10.44
CA ASN A 146 -6.19 -4.29 10.35
C ASN A 146 -6.94 -4.77 9.09
N ASN A 147 -7.63 -3.88 8.39
CA ASN A 147 -8.36 -4.15 7.16
C ASN A 147 -7.57 -3.86 5.87
N LEU A 148 -6.30 -3.40 5.98
CA LEU A 148 -5.42 -3.20 4.82
C LEU A 148 -4.56 -4.45 4.59
N TYR A 149 -4.81 -5.13 3.50
CA TYR A 149 -4.07 -6.31 3.04
C TYR A 149 -3.14 -5.93 1.89
N ILE A 150 -1.88 -6.32 2.00
CA ILE A 150 -0.89 -6.08 0.95
C ILE A 150 -0.50 -7.43 0.36
N TRP A 151 -0.73 -7.61 -0.92
CA TRP A 151 -0.34 -8.79 -1.68
C TRP A 151 0.76 -8.43 -2.66
N ALA A 152 1.72 -9.31 -2.80
CA ALA A 152 2.80 -9.12 -3.75
C ALA A 152 3.03 -10.39 -4.56
N THR A 153 3.42 -10.22 -5.83
CA THR A 153 3.92 -11.31 -6.65
C THR A 153 5.43 -11.18 -6.83
N MET A 154 6.09 -12.30 -6.99
CA MET A 154 7.52 -12.37 -7.24
C MET A 154 7.80 -13.48 -8.25
N ASN A 155 8.57 -13.16 -9.28
CA ASN A 155 9.14 -14.17 -10.16
C ASN A 155 10.53 -14.57 -9.62
N THR A 156 10.76 -15.86 -9.38
CA THR A 156 12.02 -16.36 -8.82
C THR A 156 13.02 -16.82 -9.88
N SER A 157 12.58 -16.94 -11.13
CA SER A 157 13.39 -17.50 -12.22
C SER A 157 14.24 -16.48 -12.96
N ASP A 158 13.97 -15.20 -12.78
CA ASP A 158 14.67 -14.13 -13.49
C ASP A 158 15.97 -13.77 -12.77
N GLN A 159 17.11 -13.87 -13.48
CA GLN A 159 18.44 -13.60 -12.93
C GLN A 159 18.75 -12.12 -12.75
N SER A 160 17.95 -11.23 -13.34
CA SER A 160 18.13 -9.77 -13.29
C SER A 160 17.46 -9.08 -12.09
N LEU A 161 16.91 -9.85 -11.16
CA LEU A 161 16.11 -9.35 -10.07
C LEU A 161 16.95 -9.03 -8.82
N PHE A 162 16.48 -8.05 -8.04
CA PHE A 162 17.09 -7.73 -6.77
C PHE A 162 16.85 -8.84 -5.74
N PRO A 163 17.88 -9.26 -4.99
CA PRO A 163 17.69 -10.21 -3.92
C PRO A 163 16.86 -9.58 -2.80
N ILE A 164 15.88 -10.33 -2.32
CA ILE A 164 15.08 -9.93 -1.17
C ILE A 164 15.76 -10.45 0.08
N ASP A 165 16.09 -9.56 1.01
CA ASP A 165 16.73 -9.91 2.27
C ASP A 165 15.79 -10.68 3.22
N SER A 166 16.37 -11.31 4.24
CA SER A 166 15.63 -12.11 5.20
C SER A 166 14.71 -11.28 6.11
N ALA A 167 15.09 -10.03 6.41
CA ALA A 167 14.28 -9.13 7.22
C ALA A 167 13.00 -8.73 6.49
N PHE A 168 13.07 -8.52 5.17
CA PHE A 168 11.88 -8.31 4.35
C PHE A 168 11.03 -9.56 4.24
N LYS A 169 11.67 -10.71 3.99
CA LYS A 169 10.95 -11.98 3.79
C LYS A 169 10.10 -12.38 5.00
N ARG A 170 10.57 -12.19 6.23
CA ARG A 170 9.87 -12.60 7.46
C ARG A 170 8.53 -11.88 7.70
N ARG A 171 8.26 -10.78 7.00
CA ARG A 171 7.04 -9.99 7.12
C ARG A 171 5.92 -10.43 6.19
N TRP A 172 6.18 -11.48 5.41
CA TRP A 172 5.26 -11.98 4.39
C TRP A 172 4.92 -13.44 4.63
N ASP A 173 3.65 -13.78 4.41
CA ASP A 173 3.20 -15.15 4.29
C ASP A 173 3.45 -15.64 2.88
N TRP A 174 4.42 -16.53 2.72
CA TRP A 174 4.88 -17.00 1.42
C TRP A 174 4.02 -18.14 0.91
N LYS A 175 3.56 -18.01 -0.33
CA LYS A 175 2.87 -19.07 -1.05
C LYS A 175 3.54 -19.32 -2.39
N TYR A 176 4.22 -20.44 -2.49
CA TYR A 176 4.80 -20.87 -3.76
C TYR A 176 3.70 -21.33 -4.72
N ARG A 177 3.79 -20.87 -5.96
CA ARG A 177 2.92 -21.28 -7.06
C ARG A 177 3.76 -21.96 -8.13
N PRO A 178 3.86 -23.31 -8.12
CA PRO A 178 4.61 -24.05 -9.13
C PRO A 178 3.93 -23.95 -10.49
N ILE A 179 4.72 -24.07 -11.55
CA ILE A 179 4.19 -24.26 -12.89
C ILE A 179 3.67 -25.69 -12.95
N VAL A 180 2.36 -25.86 -13.01
CA VAL A 180 1.68 -27.16 -13.08
C VAL A 180 0.57 -27.10 -14.11
N LYS A 181 0.13 -28.28 -14.60
CA LYS A 181 -1.05 -28.35 -15.48
C LYS A 181 -2.24 -27.68 -14.82
N GLY A 182 -2.92 -26.81 -15.58
CA GLY A 182 -4.16 -26.17 -15.16
C GLY A 182 -5.24 -27.20 -14.89
N ARG A 183 -6.11 -26.93 -13.92
CA ARG A 183 -7.30 -27.73 -13.61
C ARG A 183 -8.54 -26.85 -13.65
N ASP A 184 -9.65 -27.43 -14.10
CA ASP A 184 -10.97 -26.78 -14.04
C ASP A 184 -11.54 -26.78 -12.60
N GLU A 185 -12.76 -26.24 -12.44
CA GLU A 185 -13.45 -26.16 -11.14
C GLU A 185 -13.73 -27.54 -10.54
N ASP A 186 -13.85 -28.59 -11.38
CA ASP A 186 -14.05 -29.97 -10.97
C ASP A 186 -12.74 -30.72 -10.68
N GLY A 187 -11.59 -30.03 -10.79
CA GLY A 187 -10.27 -30.60 -10.56
C GLY A 187 -9.69 -31.41 -11.71
N LYS A 188 -10.35 -31.44 -12.87
CA LYS A 188 -9.90 -32.15 -14.07
C LYS A 188 -8.84 -31.33 -14.80
N GLU A 189 -7.79 -32.00 -15.30
CA GLU A 189 -6.70 -31.35 -16.03
C GLU A 189 -7.22 -30.68 -17.32
N LEU A 190 -6.88 -29.38 -17.48
CA LEU A 190 -7.14 -28.63 -18.70
C LEU A 190 -6.17 -29.09 -19.78
N LYS A 191 -6.72 -29.47 -20.93
CA LYS A 191 -5.95 -29.89 -22.10
C LYS A 191 -5.96 -28.76 -23.13
N TRP A 192 -4.88 -28.00 -23.14
CA TRP A 192 -4.67 -26.95 -24.13
C TRP A 192 -3.88 -27.50 -25.33
N ARG A 193 -4.26 -27.10 -26.52
CA ARG A 193 -3.57 -27.49 -27.79
C ARG A 193 -3.11 -26.24 -28.52
N ILE A 194 -1.94 -26.35 -29.15
CA ILE A 194 -1.42 -25.32 -30.04
C ILE A 194 -1.57 -25.86 -31.46
N ALA A 195 -2.22 -25.09 -32.33
CA ALA A 195 -2.23 -25.36 -33.76
C ALA A 195 -1.02 -24.67 -34.40
N ALA A 196 -0.16 -25.41 -35.02
CA ALA A 196 0.93 -24.91 -35.85
C ALA A 196 0.89 -25.59 -37.21
N ASP A 197 0.71 -24.83 -38.27
CA ASP A 197 0.44 -25.28 -39.63
C ASP A 197 -0.77 -26.21 -39.68
N THR A 198 -0.55 -27.48 -40.04
CA THR A 198 -1.57 -28.51 -40.15
C THR A 198 -1.61 -29.47 -38.97
N LYS A 199 -0.82 -29.24 -37.93
CA LYS A 199 -0.67 -30.13 -36.77
C LYS A 199 -1.10 -29.48 -35.50
N GLU A 200 -1.67 -30.27 -34.58
CA GLU A 200 -1.97 -29.90 -33.23
C GLU A 200 -0.95 -30.53 -32.27
N TYR A 201 -0.47 -29.74 -31.34
CA TYR A 201 0.47 -30.16 -30.30
C TYR A 201 -0.16 -29.94 -28.93
N ASP A 202 0.10 -30.84 -28.00
CA ASP A 202 -0.26 -30.63 -26.60
C ASP A 202 0.62 -29.53 -26.02
N TRP A 203 -0.05 -28.50 -25.43
CA TRP A 203 0.66 -27.33 -24.88
C TRP A 203 1.64 -27.69 -23.77
N TRP A 204 1.24 -28.59 -22.86
CA TRP A 204 2.09 -28.99 -21.77
C TRP A 204 3.33 -29.75 -22.25
N SER A 205 3.14 -30.68 -23.14
CA SER A 205 4.26 -31.42 -23.75
C SER A 205 5.21 -30.53 -24.55
N PHE A 206 4.73 -29.43 -25.08
CA PHE A 206 5.58 -28.40 -25.70
C PHE A 206 6.40 -27.66 -24.69
N LEU A 207 5.78 -27.21 -23.56
CA LEU A 207 6.47 -26.51 -22.47
C LEU A 207 7.57 -27.34 -21.80
N GLU A 208 7.37 -28.65 -21.67
CA GLU A 208 8.37 -29.55 -21.06
C GLU A 208 9.63 -29.76 -21.96
N LYS A 209 9.59 -29.30 -23.20
CA LYS A 209 10.70 -29.46 -24.17
C LYS A 209 11.50 -28.18 -24.41
N ILE A 210 11.04 -27.06 -23.91
CA ILE A 210 11.74 -25.77 -23.93
C ILE A 210 12.59 -25.63 -22.66
#